data_388190278b07b9ff0a5aa863603ec5e1
#
_entry.id   388190278b07b9ff0a5aa863603ec5e1
#
_cell.length_a   1.000
_cell.length_b   1.000
_cell.length_c   1.000
_cell.angle_alpha   90.00
_cell.angle_beta   90.00
_cell.angle_gamma   90.00
#
_symmetry.space_group_name_H-M   'P 1'
#
loop_
_entity.id
_entity.type
_entity.pdbx_description
1 polymer ?
#
loop_
_entity_poly.entity_id
_entity_poly.type
_entity_poly.pdbx_seq_one_letter_code
_entity_poly.pdbx_strand_id
1 'polypeptide(L)'
;VVLNAINNIEKASKLKGSVTGIPTGFVDLDYKTSGMHASDLVLIAARPSMGKTAFVLNIAQYMAFRKDVTVAIFSLEMSKEQLVNRLLAMESHVDSQNMRTGNLKDEDWTKLVEGADIIGRSNLIIDDTPGISIAEMRSKCRKYKLEHNLGVIMIDYLQLMSGSGKSDSRQQEISDISRSLKALARELDVPVLA
;
A
#
# COMPACT_ATOMS: atom_id res chain seq x y z
N VAL A 1 -27.73 12.62 2.05
CA VAL A 1 -26.95 12.24 0.85
C VAL A 1 -26.58 13.49 0.06
N VAL A 2 -27.57 14.30 -0.44
CA VAL A 2 -27.30 15.49 -1.28
C VAL A 2 -26.45 16.54 -0.55
N LEU A 3 -26.75 16.82 0.72
CA LEU A 3 -25.97 17.76 1.54
C LEU A 3 -24.51 17.34 1.67
N ASN A 4 -24.24 16.04 1.86
CA ASN A 4 -22.88 15.50 1.93
C ASN A 4 -22.16 15.64 0.58
N ALA A 5 -22.86 15.42 -0.54
CA ALA A 5 -22.28 15.62 -1.87
C ALA A 5 -21.90 17.09 -2.09
N ILE A 6 -22.77 18.04 -1.73
CA ILE A 6 -22.50 19.48 -1.83
C ILE A 6 -21.31 19.87 -0.93
N ASN A 7 -21.26 19.38 0.31
CA ASN A 7 -20.15 19.64 1.21
C ASN A 7 -18.80 19.12 0.68
N ASN A 8 -18.82 17.95 0.02
CA ASN A 8 -17.63 17.39 -0.61
C ASN A 8 -17.16 18.23 -1.81
N ILE A 9 -18.10 18.71 -2.63
CA ILE A 9 -17.82 19.61 -3.74
C ILE A 9 -17.25 20.94 -3.22
N GLU A 10 -17.81 21.50 -2.15
CA GLU A 10 -17.32 22.71 -1.53
C GLU A 10 -15.89 22.55 -0.98
N LYS A 11 -15.60 21.43 -0.32
CA LYS A 11 -14.25 21.10 0.16
C LYS A 11 -13.27 21.01 -1.01
N ALA A 12 -13.65 20.30 -2.08
CA ALA A 12 -12.81 20.17 -3.28
C ALA A 12 -12.57 21.54 -3.96
N SER A 13 -13.59 22.40 -4.00
CA SER A 13 -13.48 23.77 -4.53
C SER A 13 -12.50 24.64 -3.74
N LYS A 14 -12.48 24.50 -2.41
CA LYS A 14 -11.53 25.22 -1.54
C LYS A 14 -10.08 24.78 -1.73
N LEU A 15 -9.85 23.56 -2.16
CA LEU A 15 -8.52 23.00 -2.40
C LEU A 15 -7.92 23.41 -3.76
N LYS A 16 -8.70 24.02 -4.67
CA LYS A 16 -8.29 24.63 -5.95
C LYS A 16 -7.25 23.81 -6.73
N GLY A 17 -7.62 22.58 -7.12
CA GLY A 17 -6.75 21.71 -7.93
C GLY A 17 -5.68 20.96 -7.14
N SER A 18 -5.67 21.00 -5.81
CA SER A 18 -4.88 20.07 -5.01
C SER A 18 -5.52 18.68 -5.02
N VAL A 19 -4.71 17.67 -4.65
CA VAL A 19 -5.13 16.28 -4.61
C VAL A 19 -6.20 16.08 -3.53
N THR A 20 -7.40 15.63 -3.91
CA THR A 20 -8.53 15.39 -2.98
C THR A 20 -8.41 14.06 -2.23
N GLY A 21 -7.79 13.06 -2.85
CA GLY A 21 -7.49 11.77 -2.24
C GLY A 21 -6.12 11.74 -1.57
N ILE A 22 -5.66 10.54 -1.23
CA ILE A 22 -4.32 10.34 -0.67
C ILE A 22 -3.32 10.38 -1.83
N PRO A 23 -2.33 11.29 -1.81
CA PRO A 23 -1.36 11.41 -2.90
C PRO A 23 -0.40 10.22 -2.91
N THR A 24 -0.01 9.79 -4.12
CA THR A 24 0.93 8.70 -4.34
C THR A 24 2.40 9.15 -4.30
N GLY A 25 2.66 10.44 -4.45
CA GLY A 25 3.99 10.99 -4.62
C GLY A 25 4.45 11.11 -6.07
N PHE A 26 3.72 10.50 -7.01
CA PHE A 26 3.94 10.66 -8.45
C PHE A 26 3.04 11.78 -8.97
N VAL A 27 3.64 12.94 -9.25
CA VAL A 27 2.91 14.18 -9.55
C VAL A 27 1.92 14.02 -10.69
N ASP A 28 2.34 13.42 -11.80
CA ASP A 28 1.48 13.24 -12.98
C ASP A 28 0.34 12.25 -12.72
N LEU A 29 0.61 11.21 -11.94
CA LEU A 29 -0.42 10.25 -11.54
C LEU A 29 -1.44 10.93 -10.61
N ASP A 30 -0.98 11.67 -9.64
CA ASP A 30 -1.83 12.40 -8.70
C ASP A 30 -2.67 13.47 -9.41
N TYR A 31 -2.10 14.14 -10.40
CA TYR A 31 -2.84 15.08 -11.24
C TYR A 31 -4.00 14.40 -11.99
N LYS A 32 -3.75 13.22 -12.56
CA LYS A 32 -4.75 12.48 -13.34
C LYS A 32 -5.83 11.80 -12.50
N THR A 33 -5.46 11.32 -11.32
CA THR A 33 -6.36 10.54 -10.44
C THR A 33 -6.97 11.37 -9.32
N SER A 34 -6.41 12.53 -9.03
CA SER A 34 -6.66 13.31 -7.80
C SER A 34 -6.31 12.54 -6.53
N GLY A 35 -5.35 11.61 -6.62
CA GLY A 35 -4.92 10.72 -5.54
C GLY A 35 -5.79 9.46 -5.42
N MET A 36 -5.57 8.74 -4.34
CA MET A 36 -6.30 7.50 -4.03
C MET A 36 -7.47 7.83 -3.10
N HIS A 37 -8.69 7.46 -3.52
CA HIS A 37 -9.89 7.80 -2.79
C HIS A 37 -10.41 6.61 -1.98
N ALA A 38 -11.04 6.91 -0.86
CA ALA A 38 -11.71 5.93 -0.02
C ALA A 38 -12.73 5.13 -0.83
N SER A 39 -12.87 3.86 -0.50
CA SER A 39 -13.77 2.90 -1.15
C SER A 39 -13.39 2.48 -2.57
N ASP A 40 -12.26 2.94 -3.11
CA ASP A 40 -11.79 2.52 -4.43
C ASP A 40 -10.90 1.30 -4.38
N LEU A 41 -11.02 0.47 -5.41
CA LEU A 41 -10.08 -0.59 -5.73
C LEU A 41 -9.28 -0.15 -6.96
N VAL A 42 -7.97 0.00 -6.78
CA VAL A 42 -7.04 0.37 -7.85
C VAL A 42 -6.20 -0.84 -8.20
N LEU A 43 -6.26 -1.28 -9.45
CA LEU A 43 -5.47 -2.41 -9.94
C LEU A 43 -4.19 -1.90 -10.61
N ILE A 44 -3.06 -2.45 -10.19
CA ILE A 44 -1.74 -2.15 -10.74
C ILE A 44 -1.26 -3.40 -11.50
N ALA A 45 -1.39 -3.36 -12.81
CA ALA A 45 -1.02 -4.48 -13.67
C ALA A 45 0.36 -4.25 -14.29
N ALA A 46 1.22 -5.25 -14.20
CA ALA A 46 2.52 -5.25 -14.84
C ALA A 46 2.95 -6.67 -15.20
N ARG A 47 3.75 -6.80 -16.25
CA ARG A 47 4.44 -8.06 -16.54
C ARG A 47 5.48 -8.35 -15.46
N PRO A 48 5.86 -9.63 -15.26
CA PRO A 48 6.92 -9.99 -14.33
C PRO A 48 8.19 -9.16 -14.55
N SER A 49 8.87 -8.80 -13.48
CA SER A 49 10.12 -8.04 -13.48
C SER A 49 10.06 -6.61 -14.06
N MET A 50 8.87 -6.03 -14.19
CA MET A 50 8.70 -4.65 -14.67
C MET A 50 8.69 -3.59 -13.54
N GLY A 51 9.00 -4.00 -12.32
CA GLY A 51 9.11 -3.06 -11.19
C GLY A 51 7.81 -2.78 -10.45
N LYS A 52 6.81 -3.66 -10.54
CA LYS A 52 5.54 -3.50 -9.82
C LYS A 52 5.74 -3.33 -8.32
N THR A 53 6.50 -4.20 -7.69
CA THR A 53 6.80 -4.12 -6.24
C THR A 53 7.51 -2.82 -5.89
N ALA A 54 8.49 -2.39 -6.68
CA ALA A 54 9.19 -1.12 -6.49
C ALA A 54 8.23 0.07 -6.59
N PHE A 55 7.31 0.06 -7.53
CA PHE A 55 6.29 1.09 -7.69
C PHE A 55 5.35 1.16 -6.49
N VAL A 56 4.84 0.02 -6.03
CA VAL A 56 3.98 -0.07 -4.84
C VAL A 56 4.72 0.41 -3.59
N LEU A 57 5.97 0.01 -3.40
CA LEU A 57 6.78 0.44 -2.25
C LEU A 57 7.08 1.95 -2.27
N ASN A 58 7.29 2.56 -3.44
CA ASN A 58 7.43 4.01 -3.55
C ASN A 58 6.17 4.75 -3.12
N ILE A 59 5.01 4.26 -3.52
CA ILE A 59 3.73 4.82 -3.06
C ILE A 59 3.57 4.66 -1.55
N ALA A 60 3.85 3.48 -1.02
CA ALA A 60 3.77 3.21 0.42
C ALA A 60 4.72 4.08 1.24
N GLN A 61 5.95 4.26 0.78
CA GLN A 61 6.94 5.15 1.39
C GLN A 61 6.42 6.59 1.47
N TYR A 62 5.91 7.10 0.37
CA TYR A 62 5.38 8.46 0.33
C TYR A 62 4.19 8.64 1.27
N MET A 63 3.22 7.74 1.21
CA MET A 63 2.02 7.82 2.04
C MET A 63 2.34 7.67 3.53
N ALA A 64 3.11 6.65 3.90
CA ALA A 64 3.42 6.35 5.30
C ALA A 64 4.45 7.30 5.91
N PHE A 65 5.51 7.65 5.18
CA PHE A 65 6.64 8.40 5.74
C PHE A 65 6.51 9.91 5.53
N ARG A 66 5.80 10.36 4.50
CA ARG A 66 5.67 11.79 4.16
C ARG A 66 4.27 12.35 4.47
N LYS A 67 3.24 11.51 4.43
CA LYS A 67 1.84 11.93 4.65
C LYS A 67 1.23 11.38 5.94
N ASP A 68 1.97 10.65 6.71
CA ASP A 68 1.53 10.06 7.99
C ASP A 68 0.24 9.23 7.88
N VAL A 69 0.09 8.55 6.76
CA VAL A 69 -1.03 7.64 6.52
C VAL A 69 -0.68 6.25 7.03
N THR A 70 -1.59 5.61 7.75
CA THR A 70 -1.43 4.21 8.12
C THR A 70 -1.65 3.33 6.89
N VAL A 71 -0.58 2.67 6.45
CA VAL A 71 -0.55 1.80 5.28
C VAL A 71 -0.35 0.36 5.72
N ALA A 72 -1.25 -0.53 5.32
CA ALA A 72 -1.08 -1.98 5.49
C ALA A 72 -0.66 -2.60 4.16
N ILE A 73 0.51 -3.23 4.13
CA ILE A 73 1.01 -3.98 2.98
C ILE A 73 0.89 -5.46 3.26
N PHE A 74 0.13 -6.16 2.43
CA PHE A 74 0.11 -7.62 2.37
C PHE A 74 1.07 -8.07 1.28
N SER A 75 2.23 -8.57 1.71
CA SER A 75 3.27 -9.07 0.81
C SER A 75 3.19 -10.58 0.72
N LEU A 76 2.70 -11.09 -0.40
CA LEU A 76 2.45 -12.51 -0.61
C LEU A 76 3.61 -13.21 -1.34
N GLU A 77 4.49 -12.41 -1.97
CA GLU A 77 5.67 -12.90 -2.68
C GLU A 77 6.95 -12.76 -1.86
N MET A 78 7.10 -11.64 -1.15
CA MET A 78 8.31 -11.31 -0.41
C MET A 78 8.08 -11.34 1.10
N SER A 79 9.11 -11.74 1.86
CA SER A 79 9.05 -11.66 3.32
C SER A 79 9.09 -10.22 3.84
N LYS A 80 8.63 -10.02 5.07
CA LYS A 80 8.73 -8.73 5.77
C LYS A 80 10.14 -8.15 5.74
N GLU A 81 11.13 -8.99 6.02
CA GLU A 81 12.54 -8.58 6.07
C GLU A 81 13.03 -8.09 4.71
N GLN A 82 12.66 -8.78 3.63
CA GLN A 82 13.02 -8.36 2.28
C GLN A 82 12.39 -7.00 1.92
N LEU A 83 11.13 -6.78 2.30
CA LEU A 83 10.47 -5.49 2.10
C LEU A 83 11.11 -4.37 2.91
N VAL A 84 11.38 -4.62 4.19
CA VAL A 84 12.04 -3.63 5.06
C VAL A 84 13.43 -3.28 4.52
N ASN A 85 14.20 -4.26 4.06
CA ASN A 85 15.50 -4.01 3.45
C ASN A 85 15.40 -3.11 2.21
N ARG A 86 14.39 -3.32 1.35
CA ARG A 86 14.13 -2.43 0.21
C ARG A 86 13.74 -1.03 0.65
N LEU A 87 12.86 -0.90 1.63
CA LEU A 87 12.46 0.40 2.17
C LEU A 87 13.63 1.13 2.83
N LEU A 88 14.49 0.42 3.55
CA LEU A 88 15.72 0.98 4.11
C LEU A 88 16.66 1.52 3.02
N ALA A 89 16.89 0.75 1.96
CA ALA A 89 17.72 1.20 0.84
C ALA A 89 17.13 2.46 0.18
N MET A 90 15.81 2.49 -0.02
CA MET A 90 15.11 3.63 -0.59
C MET A 90 15.18 4.87 0.31
N GLU A 91 14.89 4.73 1.59
CA GLU A 91 14.83 5.84 2.54
C GLU A 91 16.21 6.39 2.89
N SER A 92 17.20 5.52 3.04
CA SER A 92 18.56 5.89 3.40
C SER A 92 19.44 6.30 2.21
N HIS A 93 18.99 6.03 0.97
CA HIS A 93 19.78 6.20 -0.25
C HIS A 93 21.11 5.42 -0.23
N VAL A 94 21.12 4.27 0.44
CA VAL A 94 22.25 3.33 0.45
C VAL A 94 21.98 2.23 -0.58
N ASP A 95 23.01 1.87 -1.33
CA ASP A 95 22.90 0.82 -2.33
C ASP A 95 22.53 -0.53 -1.70
N SER A 96 21.47 -1.15 -2.22
CA SER A 96 20.95 -2.41 -1.69
C SER A 96 21.92 -3.57 -1.82
N GLN A 97 22.80 -3.54 -2.81
CA GLN A 97 23.85 -4.55 -2.97
C GLN A 97 24.91 -4.41 -1.87
N ASN A 98 25.32 -3.18 -1.56
CA ASN A 98 26.23 -2.90 -0.47
C ASN A 98 25.66 -3.32 0.88
N MET A 99 24.36 -3.13 1.10
CA MET A 99 23.69 -3.63 2.29
C MET A 99 23.73 -5.16 2.38
N ARG A 100 23.51 -5.85 1.27
CA ARG A 100 23.50 -7.32 1.20
C ARG A 100 24.89 -7.91 1.39
N THR A 101 25.92 -7.29 0.83
CA THR A 101 27.32 -7.78 0.91
C THR A 101 28.06 -7.29 2.15
N GLY A 102 27.47 -6.35 2.91
CA GLY A 102 28.14 -5.76 4.07
C GLY A 102 29.24 -4.73 3.73
N ASN A 103 29.37 -4.35 2.46
CA ASN A 103 30.33 -3.33 2.03
C ASN A 103 29.80 -1.93 2.30
N LEU A 104 29.81 -1.54 3.58
CA LEU A 104 29.23 -0.29 4.08
C LEU A 104 30.33 0.59 4.69
N LYS A 105 30.28 1.88 4.35
CA LYS A 105 31.10 2.92 4.95
C LYS A 105 30.42 3.45 6.21
N ASP A 106 31.14 4.18 7.07
CA ASP A 106 30.58 4.79 8.26
C ASP A 106 29.42 5.75 7.95
N GLU A 107 29.51 6.50 6.85
CA GLU A 107 28.44 7.36 6.37
C GLU A 107 27.17 6.57 6.00
N ASP A 108 27.33 5.39 5.41
CA ASP A 108 26.21 4.52 5.07
C ASP A 108 25.48 4.03 6.32
N TRP A 109 26.22 3.68 7.37
CA TRP A 109 25.63 3.29 8.66
C TRP A 109 24.82 4.41 9.29
N THR A 110 25.30 5.65 9.24
CA THR A 110 24.56 6.82 9.72
C THR A 110 23.25 7.00 8.97
N LYS A 111 23.29 6.91 7.65
CA LYS A 111 22.07 6.97 6.79
C LYS A 111 21.11 5.85 7.08
N LEU A 112 21.60 4.62 7.28
CA LEU A 112 20.77 3.46 7.61
C LEU A 112 20.08 3.62 8.95
N VAL A 113 20.75 4.12 9.96
CA VAL A 113 20.16 4.40 11.28
C VAL A 113 19.07 5.47 11.19
N GLU A 114 19.32 6.54 10.46
CA GLU A 114 18.30 7.59 10.22
C GLU A 114 17.08 7.03 9.45
N GLY A 115 17.31 6.24 8.41
CA GLY A 115 16.23 5.57 7.65
C GLY A 115 15.45 4.58 8.51
N ALA A 116 16.11 3.80 9.32
CA ALA A 116 15.48 2.86 10.25
C ALA A 116 14.61 3.58 11.29
N ASP A 117 15.03 4.74 11.77
CA ASP A 117 14.24 5.55 12.68
C ASP A 117 12.96 6.08 12.03
N ILE A 118 13.03 6.55 10.79
CA ILE A 118 11.86 7.00 10.02
C ILE A 118 10.87 5.85 9.82
N ILE A 119 11.34 4.68 9.40
CA ILE A 119 10.50 3.50 9.22
C ILE A 119 9.87 3.05 10.55
N GLY A 120 10.65 2.99 11.61
CA GLY A 120 10.20 2.57 12.94
C GLY A 120 9.15 3.48 13.57
N ARG A 121 9.18 4.78 13.27
CA ARG A 121 8.18 5.76 13.72
C ARG A 121 6.96 5.86 12.82
N SER A 122 7.00 5.28 11.64
CA SER A 122 5.90 5.32 10.69
C SER A 122 4.74 4.42 11.10
N ASN A 123 3.59 4.67 10.50
CA ASN A 123 2.39 3.84 10.64
C ASN A 123 2.30 2.78 9.53
N LEU A 124 3.44 2.21 9.14
CA LEU A 124 3.50 1.13 8.16
C LEU A 124 3.30 -0.23 8.84
N ILE A 125 2.34 -0.99 8.35
CA ILE A 125 2.05 -2.36 8.79
C ILE A 125 2.39 -3.30 7.63
N ILE A 126 3.21 -4.31 7.88
CA ILE A 126 3.59 -5.32 6.88
C ILE A 126 3.11 -6.68 7.36
N ASP A 127 2.35 -7.36 6.51
CA ASP A 127 1.90 -8.73 6.71
C ASP A 127 2.40 -9.60 5.55
N ASP A 128 3.12 -10.66 5.86
CA ASP A 128 3.69 -11.59 4.88
C ASP A 128 3.12 -13.01 5.01
N THR A 129 1.90 -13.12 5.52
CA THR A 129 1.19 -14.41 5.61
C THR A 129 1.00 -15.00 4.21
N PRO A 130 1.64 -16.15 3.90
CA PRO A 130 1.55 -16.76 2.59
C PRO A 130 0.15 -17.29 2.33
N GLY A 131 -0.36 -17.07 1.10
CA GLY A 131 -1.66 -17.60 0.71
C GLY A 131 -2.82 -17.12 1.56
N ILE A 132 -2.74 -15.90 2.10
CA ILE A 132 -3.79 -15.34 2.97
C ILE A 132 -5.15 -15.38 2.29
N SER A 133 -6.18 -15.77 3.01
CA SER A 133 -7.56 -15.74 2.54
C SER A 133 -8.15 -14.34 2.67
N ILE A 134 -9.18 -14.06 1.88
CA ILE A 134 -9.89 -12.78 1.98
C ILE A 134 -10.55 -12.60 3.36
N ALA A 135 -11.03 -13.67 3.98
CA ALA A 135 -11.63 -13.63 5.32
C ALA A 135 -10.61 -13.24 6.39
N GLU A 136 -9.41 -13.82 6.32
CA GLU A 136 -8.32 -13.49 7.24
C GLU A 136 -7.83 -12.05 7.04
N MET A 137 -7.65 -11.63 5.79
CA MET A 137 -7.28 -10.25 5.47
C MET A 137 -8.30 -9.25 5.98
N ARG A 138 -9.59 -9.52 5.78
CA ARG A 138 -10.69 -8.67 6.30
C ARG A 138 -10.63 -8.55 7.81
N SER A 139 -10.43 -9.63 8.52
CA SER A 139 -10.32 -9.64 9.98
C SER A 139 -9.16 -8.77 10.46
N LYS A 140 -7.99 -8.93 9.85
CA LYS A 140 -6.80 -8.13 10.16
C LYS A 140 -7.01 -6.64 9.84
N CYS A 141 -7.57 -6.32 8.69
CA CYS A 141 -7.80 -4.93 8.28
C CYS A 141 -8.83 -4.22 9.15
N ARG A 142 -9.87 -4.91 9.60
CA ARG A 142 -10.83 -4.37 10.58
C ARG A 142 -10.13 -3.98 11.88
N LYS A 143 -9.25 -4.82 12.38
CA LYS A 143 -8.43 -4.52 13.55
C LYS A 143 -7.52 -3.32 13.31
N TYR A 144 -6.83 -3.26 12.19
CA TYR A 144 -5.97 -2.11 11.85
C TYR A 144 -6.76 -0.81 11.71
N LYS A 145 -7.98 -0.87 11.18
CA LYS A 145 -8.86 0.30 11.10
C LYS A 145 -9.23 0.83 12.48
N LEU A 146 -9.56 -0.06 13.42
CA LEU A 146 -9.94 0.32 14.78
C LEU A 146 -8.74 0.81 15.61
N GLU A 147 -7.63 0.10 15.56
CA GLU A 147 -6.49 0.34 16.45
C GLU A 147 -5.50 1.39 15.90
N HIS A 148 -5.36 1.50 14.58
CA HIS A 148 -4.34 2.30 13.93
C HIS A 148 -4.88 3.30 12.90
N ASN A 149 -6.19 3.45 12.80
CA ASN A 149 -6.84 4.33 11.82
C ASN A 149 -6.34 4.05 10.39
N LEU A 150 -6.42 2.79 9.95
CA LEU A 150 -5.98 2.35 8.63
C LEU A 150 -6.48 3.29 7.52
N GLY A 151 -5.56 3.73 6.67
CA GLY A 151 -5.85 4.66 5.58
C GLY A 151 -5.74 4.05 4.18
N VAL A 152 -4.91 3.03 3.99
CA VAL A 152 -4.68 2.36 2.69
C VAL A 152 -4.34 0.90 2.90
N ILE A 153 -4.85 0.04 2.01
CA ILE A 153 -4.47 -1.37 1.92
C ILE A 153 -3.73 -1.58 0.60
N MET A 154 -2.56 -2.21 0.64
CA MET A 154 -1.78 -2.60 -0.53
C MET A 154 -1.56 -4.11 -0.53
N ILE A 155 -1.68 -4.75 -1.69
CA ILE A 155 -1.52 -6.19 -1.86
C ILE A 155 -0.53 -6.45 -2.99
N ASP A 156 0.55 -7.16 -2.72
CA ASP A 156 1.56 -7.54 -3.70
C ASP A 156 1.79 -9.06 -3.67
N TYR A 157 1.21 -9.77 -4.52
CA TYR A 157 0.18 -9.44 -5.52
C TYR A 157 -1.04 -10.35 -5.36
N LEU A 158 -2.17 -9.85 -5.83
CA LEU A 158 -3.51 -10.43 -5.69
C LEU A 158 -3.59 -11.93 -6.03
N GLN A 159 -2.92 -12.37 -7.10
CA GLN A 159 -3.00 -13.74 -7.60
C GLN A 159 -2.41 -14.78 -6.64
N LEU A 160 -1.67 -14.38 -5.63
CA LEU A 160 -1.13 -15.28 -4.58
C LEU A 160 -2.10 -15.46 -3.41
N MET A 161 -3.23 -14.77 -3.38
CA MET A 161 -4.25 -14.98 -2.36
C MET A 161 -4.96 -16.32 -2.55
N SER A 162 -5.39 -16.91 -1.44
CA SER A 162 -6.26 -18.09 -1.45
C SER A 162 -7.71 -17.69 -1.63
N GLY A 163 -8.40 -18.35 -2.56
CA GLY A 163 -9.83 -18.19 -2.76
C GLY A 163 -10.66 -18.99 -1.74
N SER A 164 -11.98 -18.91 -1.91
CA SER A 164 -12.93 -19.63 -1.04
C SER A 164 -13.03 -21.14 -1.29
N GLY A 165 -12.28 -21.65 -2.27
CA GLY A 165 -12.32 -23.06 -2.67
C GLY A 165 -13.60 -23.49 -3.42
N LYS A 166 -14.46 -22.55 -3.76
CA LYS A 166 -15.76 -22.80 -4.41
C LYS A 166 -15.76 -22.47 -5.91
N SER A 167 -14.62 -22.10 -6.48
CA SER A 167 -14.54 -21.65 -7.86
C SER A 167 -14.08 -22.76 -8.79
N ASP A 168 -14.75 -22.90 -9.93
CA ASP A 168 -14.46 -23.92 -10.95
C ASP A 168 -13.18 -23.64 -11.74
N SER A 169 -12.66 -22.42 -11.66
CA SER A 169 -11.42 -22.03 -12.34
C SER A 169 -10.65 -20.95 -11.57
N ARG A 170 -9.34 -20.87 -11.79
CA ARG A 170 -8.49 -19.82 -11.23
C ARG A 170 -8.92 -18.40 -11.64
N GLN A 171 -9.42 -18.24 -12.86
CA GLN A 171 -9.92 -16.97 -13.34
C GLN A 171 -11.15 -16.51 -12.56
N GLN A 172 -12.07 -17.42 -12.29
CA GLN A 172 -13.25 -17.16 -11.47
C GLN A 172 -12.85 -16.80 -10.04
N GLU A 173 -11.90 -17.53 -9.48
CA GLU A 173 -11.36 -17.28 -8.13
C GLU A 173 -10.77 -15.86 -8.00
N ILE A 174 -9.96 -15.42 -8.96
CA ILE A 174 -9.39 -14.06 -9.00
C ILE A 174 -10.49 -13.01 -9.11
N SER A 175 -11.52 -13.26 -9.92
CA SER A 175 -12.66 -12.35 -10.04
C SER A 175 -13.42 -12.22 -8.72
N ASP A 176 -13.61 -13.32 -8.01
CA ASP A 176 -14.27 -13.32 -6.70
C ASP A 176 -13.44 -12.60 -5.64
N ILE A 177 -12.13 -12.80 -5.64
CA ILE A 177 -11.19 -12.07 -4.77
C ILE A 177 -11.27 -10.55 -5.05
N SER A 178 -11.24 -10.14 -6.31
CA SER A 178 -11.32 -8.73 -6.69
C SER A 178 -12.64 -8.09 -6.21
N ARG A 179 -13.76 -8.78 -6.37
CA ARG A 179 -15.06 -8.31 -5.85
C ARG A 179 -15.05 -8.17 -4.34
N SER A 180 -14.46 -9.12 -3.64
CA SER A 180 -14.33 -9.10 -2.19
C SER A 180 -13.42 -7.99 -1.70
N LEU A 181 -12.35 -7.66 -2.43
CA LEU A 181 -11.48 -6.52 -2.14
C LEU A 181 -12.17 -5.18 -2.34
N LYS A 182 -13.00 -5.05 -3.38
CA LYS A 182 -13.83 -3.86 -3.56
C LYS A 182 -14.85 -3.71 -2.43
N ALA A 183 -15.46 -4.81 -1.98
CA ALA A 183 -16.35 -4.81 -0.83
C ALA A 183 -15.61 -4.40 0.46
N LEU A 184 -14.39 -4.87 0.66
CA LEU A 184 -13.55 -4.49 1.80
C LEU A 184 -13.18 -3.01 1.77
N ALA A 185 -12.81 -2.47 0.61
CA ALA A 185 -12.54 -1.04 0.44
C ALA A 185 -13.74 -0.18 0.84
N ARG A 186 -14.94 -0.59 0.46
CA ARG A 186 -16.19 0.10 0.82
C ARG A 186 -16.54 -0.04 2.30
N GLU A 187 -16.37 -1.23 2.87
CA GLU A 187 -16.65 -1.48 4.29
C GLU A 187 -15.79 -0.63 5.22
N LEU A 188 -14.50 -0.54 4.93
CA LEU A 188 -13.53 0.18 5.75
C LEU A 188 -13.34 1.64 5.34
N ASP A 189 -13.94 2.05 4.24
CA ASP A 189 -13.82 3.39 3.66
C ASP A 189 -12.36 3.79 3.41
N VAL A 190 -11.60 2.89 2.80
CA VAL A 190 -10.19 3.06 2.43
C VAL A 190 -9.93 2.61 1.00
N PRO A 191 -8.95 3.19 0.28
CA PRO A 191 -8.52 2.65 -1.00
C PRO A 191 -7.77 1.33 -0.80
N VAL A 192 -7.95 0.42 -1.76
CA VAL A 192 -7.20 -0.84 -1.90
C VAL A 192 -6.44 -0.81 -3.21
N LEU A 193 -5.11 -0.97 -3.14
CA LEU A 193 -4.22 -1.08 -4.29
C LEU A 193 -3.74 -2.54 -4.40
N ALA A 194 -3.96 -3.18 -5.55
CA ALA A 194 -3.62 -4.60 -5.74
C ALA A 194 -3.02 -4.88 -7.12
#